data_93e342e85cdb5004e08ac22cf7028681
#
_entry.id   93e342e85cdb5004e08ac22cf7028681
#
_cell.length_a   1.000
_cell.length_b   1.000
_cell.length_c   1.000
_cell.angle_alpha   90.00
_cell.angle_beta   90.00
_cell.angle_gamma   90.00
#
_symmetry.space_group_name_H-M   'P 1'
#
loop_
_entity.id
_entity.type
_entity.pdbx_description
1 polymer ?
#
loop_
_entity_poly.entity_id
_entity_poly.type
_entity_poly.pdbx_seq_one_letter_code
_entity_poly.pdbx_strand_id
1 'polypeptide(L)'
;MTVTYRPELSFHATLHWQMVNGQPAVHGLSATYIEQAPTSLDNGWLYASVGDTYSGLKPIGLGLDQASGRLVGLEFWFGCYHTEDGFRYELCVFTDPRGANPFQFHTVDVSRNGYLGVYSAAKPAAGCKKGRGGPLWALDGLNPWMLEGGEKVRDVTLVSAQGGRVRRSMENYFPYLKDNHGHDTLFTVQVANDGKHCPW
;
A
#
# COMPACT_ATOMS: atom_id res chain seq x y z
N MET A 1 4.09 0.06 26.25
CA MET A 1 3.11 -0.06 25.13
C MET A 1 3.07 -1.52 24.74
N THR A 2 1.97 -2.20 24.97
CA THR A 2 1.83 -3.63 24.63
C THR A 2 1.29 -3.71 23.20
N VAL A 3 2.03 -4.36 22.31
CA VAL A 3 1.64 -4.59 20.92
C VAL A 3 1.49 -6.09 20.70
N THR A 4 0.29 -6.55 20.39
CA THR A 4 -0.02 -7.97 20.20
C THR A 4 -0.41 -8.24 18.77
N TYR A 5 0.36 -9.09 18.07
CA TYR A 5 0.04 -9.54 16.72
C TYR A 5 -1.19 -10.45 16.71
N ARG A 6 -2.11 -10.21 15.79
CA ARG A 6 -3.40 -10.91 15.66
C ARG A 6 -3.52 -11.52 14.25
N PRO A 7 -2.90 -12.69 14.04
CA PRO A 7 -2.89 -13.33 12.73
C PRO A 7 -4.29 -13.65 12.19
N GLU A 8 -5.24 -13.96 13.08
CA GLU A 8 -6.63 -14.25 12.73
C GLU A 8 -7.43 -13.04 12.22
N LEU A 9 -6.91 -11.83 12.44
CA LEU A 9 -7.47 -10.58 11.96
C LEU A 9 -6.66 -9.97 10.80
N SER A 10 -5.59 -10.65 10.40
CA SER A 10 -4.77 -10.26 9.26
C SER A 10 -5.46 -10.70 7.95
N PHE A 11 -5.29 -9.95 6.88
CA PHE A 11 -5.98 -10.20 5.61
C PHE A 11 -5.18 -9.71 4.40
N HIS A 12 -5.61 -10.13 3.21
CA HIS A 12 -5.11 -9.64 1.93
C HIS A 12 -6.12 -8.70 1.29
N ALA A 13 -5.65 -7.62 0.70
CA ALA A 13 -6.52 -6.68 0.00
C ALA A 13 -5.77 -5.84 -1.02
N THR A 14 -6.49 -5.27 -1.97
CA THR A 14 -6.07 -4.13 -2.76
C THR A 14 -6.60 -2.83 -2.16
N LEU A 15 -5.84 -1.76 -2.29
CA LEU A 15 -6.25 -0.40 -1.90
C LEU A 15 -6.58 0.38 -3.16
N HIS A 16 -7.80 0.92 -3.22
CA HIS A 16 -8.26 1.78 -4.31
C HIS A 16 -8.52 3.18 -3.76
N TRP A 17 -7.91 4.18 -4.38
CA TRP A 17 -8.25 5.56 -4.08
C TRP A 17 -9.70 5.85 -4.46
N GLN A 18 -10.41 6.63 -3.65
CA GLN A 18 -11.74 7.10 -3.97
C GLN A 18 -11.69 8.42 -4.73
N MET A 19 -12.36 8.47 -5.87
CA MET A 19 -12.55 9.68 -6.64
C MET A 19 -13.51 10.65 -5.94
N VAL A 20 -13.56 11.90 -6.40
CA VAL A 20 -14.41 12.96 -5.82
C VAL A 20 -15.89 12.56 -5.75
N ASN A 21 -16.36 11.69 -6.62
CA ASN A 21 -17.74 11.14 -6.62
C ASN A 21 -17.92 9.96 -5.65
N GLY A 22 -16.93 9.64 -4.82
CA GLY A 22 -16.96 8.54 -3.86
C GLY A 22 -16.81 7.15 -4.48
N GLN A 23 -16.61 7.03 -5.80
CA GLN A 23 -16.36 5.74 -6.42
C GLN A 23 -14.88 5.35 -6.29
N PRO A 24 -14.57 4.06 -6.07
CA PRO A 24 -13.19 3.61 -6.09
C PRO A 24 -12.61 3.74 -7.51
N ALA A 25 -11.34 4.12 -7.60
CA ALA A 25 -10.62 4.04 -8.86
C ALA A 25 -10.62 2.60 -9.39
N VAL A 26 -10.64 2.44 -10.70
CA VAL A 26 -10.69 1.12 -11.36
C VAL A 26 -9.49 0.26 -10.97
N HIS A 27 -8.31 0.87 -10.93
CA HIS A 27 -7.08 0.19 -10.55
C HIS A 27 -6.71 0.50 -9.09
N GLY A 28 -6.18 -0.48 -8.40
CA GLY A 28 -5.59 -0.32 -7.07
C GLY A 28 -4.30 0.51 -7.12
N LEU A 29 -3.71 0.74 -5.95
CA LEU A 29 -2.41 1.39 -5.85
C LEU A 29 -1.36 0.63 -6.66
N SER A 30 -0.43 1.38 -7.21
CA SER A 30 0.70 0.85 -7.98
C SER A 30 2.01 1.51 -7.57
N ALA A 31 3.13 0.88 -7.91
CA ALA A 31 4.47 1.44 -7.70
C ALA A 31 5.28 1.47 -9.00
N THR A 32 6.19 2.44 -9.11
CA THR A 32 7.15 2.48 -10.23
C THR A 32 8.19 1.38 -10.10
N TYR A 33 8.51 0.76 -11.22
CA TYR A 33 9.60 -0.20 -11.33
C TYR A 33 10.41 0.03 -12.61
N ILE A 34 11.74 0.12 -12.45
CA ILE A 34 12.70 0.32 -13.54
C ILE A 34 13.58 -0.94 -13.58
N GLU A 35 13.35 -1.79 -14.58
CA GLU A 35 14.03 -3.10 -14.69
C GLU A 35 15.54 -2.98 -14.84
N GLN A 36 16.02 -1.98 -15.61
CA GLN A 36 17.43 -1.76 -15.85
C GLN A 36 18.18 -1.14 -14.67
N ALA A 37 17.44 -0.63 -13.68
CA ALA A 37 18.02 -0.01 -12.48
C ALA A 37 17.21 -0.43 -11.23
N PRO A 38 17.22 -1.72 -10.83
CA PRO A 38 16.39 -2.24 -9.74
C PRO A 38 16.73 -1.64 -8.38
N THR A 39 17.93 -1.07 -8.23
CA THR A 39 18.37 -0.38 -7.00
C THR A 39 18.14 1.14 -7.06
N SER A 40 17.53 1.66 -8.12
CA SER A 40 17.21 3.09 -8.23
C SER A 40 16.31 3.55 -7.08
N LEU A 41 16.57 4.73 -6.55
CA LEU A 41 15.71 5.41 -5.57
C LEU A 41 14.34 5.80 -6.16
N ASP A 42 14.21 5.74 -7.48
CA ASP A 42 12.96 6.04 -8.20
C ASP A 42 12.01 4.84 -8.22
N ASN A 43 12.47 3.66 -7.80
CA ASN A 43 11.64 2.48 -7.64
C ASN A 43 10.84 2.55 -6.34
N GLY A 44 9.61 2.07 -6.41
CA GLY A 44 8.78 1.82 -5.23
C GLY A 44 7.92 2.99 -4.76
N TRP A 45 7.94 4.16 -5.40
CA TRP A 45 7.00 5.24 -5.08
C TRP A 45 5.56 4.80 -5.34
N LEU A 46 4.68 5.05 -4.36
CA LEU A 46 3.26 4.69 -4.47
C LEU A 46 2.45 5.77 -5.19
N TYR A 47 1.60 5.30 -6.09
CA TYR A 47 0.69 6.12 -6.88
C TYR A 47 -0.75 5.71 -6.69
N ALA A 48 -1.63 6.72 -6.58
CA ALA A 48 -3.07 6.55 -6.62
C ALA A 48 -3.56 6.66 -8.07
N SER A 49 -3.78 5.53 -8.72
CA SER A 49 -4.24 5.47 -10.11
C SER A 49 -5.61 6.12 -10.32
N VAL A 50 -5.81 6.78 -11.45
CA VAL A 50 -7.07 7.40 -11.89
C VAL A 50 -7.68 6.66 -13.11
N GLY A 51 -7.50 5.36 -13.22
CA GLY A 51 -8.04 4.57 -14.34
C GLY A 51 -7.07 4.46 -15.52
N ASP A 52 -7.57 4.12 -16.71
CA ASP A 52 -6.78 3.74 -17.91
C ASP A 52 -5.81 4.81 -18.44
N THR A 53 -5.83 6.02 -17.89
CA THR A 53 -4.96 7.12 -18.31
C THR A 53 -3.47 6.89 -18.00
N TYR A 54 -3.14 5.85 -17.24
CA TYR A 54 -1.74 5.53 -16.92
C TYR A 54 -0.96 4.83 -18.03
N SER A 55 -1.62 4.21 -18.97
CA SER A 55 -0.91 3.53 -20.08
C SER A 55 -0.06 4.47 -20.94
N GLY A 56 -0.20 5.78 -20.78
CA GLY A 56 0.53 6.81 -21.49
C GLY A 56 1.37 7.76 -20.64
N LEU A 57 1.20 7.77 -19.32
CA LEU A 57 1.99 8.63 -18.44
C LEU A 57 3.33 7.95 -18.12
N LYS A 58 4.32 8.23 -18.91
CA LYS A 58 5.72 7.95 -18.58
C LYS A 58 6.13 8.88 -17.44
N PRO A 59 6.92 8.41 -16.45
CA PRO A 59 7.50 9.27 -15.44
C PRO A 59 8.32 10.39 -16.09
N ILE A 60 7.73 11.56 -16.24
CA ILE A 60 8.42 12.74 -16.78
C ILE A 60 9.15 13.37 -15.61
N GLY A 61 10.46 13.43 -15.66
CA GLY A 61 11.25 14.21 -14.69
C GLY A 61 12.35 13.46 -13.95
N LEU A 62 12.49 12.16 -14.17
CA LEU A 62 13.54 11.37 -13.49
C LEU A 62 14.87 11.33 -14.24
N GLY A 63 15.03 12.06 -15.36
CA GLY A 63 16.27 12.06 -16.16
C GLY A 63 16.67 10.69 -16.74
N LEU A 64 15.84 9.69 -16.54
CA LEU A 64 16.02 8.34 -17.05
C LEU A 64 15.33 8.22 -18.41
N ASP A 65 15.95 7.48 -19.30
CA ASP A 65 15.38 7.15 -20.59
C ASP A 65 13.98 6.55 -20.37
N GLN A 66 12.96 7.27 -20.81
CA GLN A 66 11.54 7.04 -20.51
C GLN A 66 11.02 5.66 -20.96
N ALA A 67 11.85 4.88 -21.64
CA ALA A 67 11.49 3.59 -22.22
C ALA A 67 11.45 2.44 -21.21
N SER A 68 12.01 2.59 -20.00
CA SER A 68 12.31 1.45 -19.12
C SER A 68 11.47 1.34 -17.85
N GLY A 69 10.69 2.38 -17.50
CA GLY A 69 9.87 2.37 -16.28
C GLY A 69 8.43 1.89 -16.54
N ARG A 70 7.89 1.07 -15.65
CA ARG A 70 6.49 0.65 -15.65
C ARG A 70 5.84 0.81 -14.28
N LEU A 71 4.52 0.90 -14.26
CA LEU A 71 3.73 0.80 -13.04
C LEU A 71 3.39 -0.67 -12.78
N VAL A 72 3.64 -1.10 -11.55
CA VAL A 72 3.31 -2.44 -11.07
C VAL A 72 2.17 -2.32 -10.08
N GLY A 73 1.03 -2.96 -10.38
CA GLY A 73 -0.10 -3.04 -9.48
C GLY A 73 0.26 -3.78 -8.18
N LEU A 74 -0.26 -3.30 -7.07
CA LEU A 74 0.07 -3.82 -5.75
C LEU A 74 -1.15 -4.42 -5.08
N GLU A 75 -0.96 -5.59 -4.53
CA GLU A 75 -1.80 -6.24 -3.55
C GLU A 75 -1.02 -6.26 -2.23
N PHE A 76 -1.73 -6.11 -1.12
CA PHE A 76 -1.11 -5.98 0.19
C PHE A 76 -1.61 -7.07 1.13
N TRP A 77 -0.71 -7.56 1.93
CA TRP A 77 -1.03 -8.22 3.17
C TRP A 77 -1.07 -7.18 4.30
N PHE A 78 -2.13 -7.20 5.06
CA PHE A 78 -2.38 -6.37 6.23
C PHE A 78 -2.18 -7.22 7.48
N GLY A 79 -0.99 -7.16 8.07
CA GLY A 79 -0.71 -7.80 9.34
C GLY A 79 -1.33 -7.02 10.49
N CYS A 80 -2.34 -7.58 11.15
CA CYS A 80 -3.10 -6.90 12.20
C CYS A 80 -2.41 -6.99 13.56
N TYR A 81 -2.37 -5.86 14.26
CA TYR A 81 -1.87 -5.74 15.62
C TYR A 81 -2.91 -5.04 16.51
N HIS A 82 -3.07 -5.53 17.71
CA HIS A 82 -3.85 -4.85 18.75
C HIS A 82 -2.90 -4.05 19.65
N THR A 83 -3.17 -2.75 19.78
CA THR A 83 -2.45 -1.81 20.63
C THR A 83 -3.39 -1.16 21.65
N GLU A 84 -2.87 -0.34 22.54
CA GLU A 84 -3.68 0.44 23.49
C GLU A 84 -4.64 1.41 22.78
N ASP A 85 -4.25 1.90 21.58
CA ASP A 85 -5.02 2.84 20.76
C ASP A 85 -5.91 2.13 19.71
N GLY A 86 -6.12 0.81 19.82
CA GLY A 86 -6.90 0.02 18.88
C GLY A 86 -6.06 -0.77 17.89
N PHE A 87 -6.64 -1.07 16.73
CA PHE A 87 -5.98 -1.88 15.72
C PHE A 87 -5.00 -1.05 14.87
N ARG A 88 -3.87 -1.67 14.56
CA ARG A 88 -2.85 -1.14 13.65
C ARG A 88 -2.43 -2.23 12.69
N TYR A 89 -1.90 -1.82 11.54
CA TYR A 89 -1.60 -2.76 10.45
C TYR A 89 -0.20 -2.54 9.91
N GLU A 90 0.54 -3.61 9.77
CA GLU A 90 1.73 -3.65 8.93
C GLU A 90 1.29 -3.91 7.48
N LEU A 91 1.65 -3.04 6.55
CA LEU A 91 1.32 -3.18 5.14
C LEU A 91 2.53 -3.75 4.39
N CYS A 92 2.36 -4.93 3.81
CA CYS A 92 3.40 -5.60 3.07
C CYS A 92 2.89 -5.98 1.67
N VAL A 93 3.66 -5.69 0.62
CA VAL A 93 3.30 -6.13 -0.73
C VAL A 93 3.29 -7.64 -0.79
N PHE A 94 2.16 -8.18 -1.19
CA PHE A 94 1.96 -9.61 -1.36
C PHE A 94 1.21 -9.86 -2.68
N THR A 95 1.74 -10.74 -3.48
CA THR A 95 1.06 -11.24 -4.68
C THR A 95 1.06 -12.76 -4.65
N ASP A 96 0.15 -13.36 -5.40
CA ASP A 96 0.17 -14.81 -5.63
C ASP A 96 1.61 -15.26 -5.95
N PRO A 97 2.14 -16.30 -5.30
CA PRO A 97 3.49 -16.81 -5.54
C PRO A 97 3.80 -17.12 -7.00
N ARG A 98 2.77 -17.27 -7.84
CA ARG A 98 2.89 -17.45 -9.29
C ARG A 98 3.12 -16.14 -10.06
N GLY A 99 2.93 -14.99 -9.41
CA GLY A 99 3.14 -13.66 -9.99
C GLY A 99 4.53 -13.13 -9.65
N ALA A 100 5.34 -12.79 -10.66
CA ALA A 100 6.62 -12.13 -10.47
C ALA A 100 6.43 -10.65 -10.16
N ASN A 101 6.14 -10.30 -8.89
CA ASN A 101 6.11 -8.91 -8.47
C ASN A 101 7.49 -8.52 -7.91
N PRO A 102 8.17 -7.51 -8.47
CA PRO A 102 9.49 -7.08 -8.02
C PRO A 102 9.49 -6.56 -6.58
N PHE A 103 8.33 -6.15 -6.07
CA PHE A 103 8.16 -5.64 -4.71
C PHE A 103 7.63 -6.67 -3.71
N GLN A 104 7.60 -7.94 -4.11
CA GLN A 104 7.14 -9.00 -3.21
C GLN A 104 7.83 -8.89 -1.84
N PHE A 105 7.04 -8.86 -0.79
CA PHE A 105 7.46 -8.71 0.61
C PHE A 105 8.08 -7.36 1.01
N HIS A 106 8.04 -6.35 0.17
CA HIS A 106 8.40 -4.99 0.58
C HIS A 106 7.31 -4.42 1.48
N THR A 107 7.73 -3.64 2.48
CA THR A 107 6.80 -2.94 3.39
C THR A 107 6.49 -1.53 2.89
N VAL A 108 5.27 -1.07 3.15
CA VAL A 108 4.89 0.32 2.91
C VAL A 108 5.42 1.18 4.05
N ASP A 109 6.11 2.25 3.70
CA ASP A 109 6.63 3.22 4.65
C ASP A 109 6.59 4.64 4.05
N VAL A 110 6.91 5.63 4.87
CA VAL A 110 6.98 7.04 4.50
C VAL A 110 8.43 7.46 4.35
N SER A 111 8.77 8.08 3.23
CA SER A 111 10.10 8.66 3.03
C SER A 111 10.31 9.90 3.92
N ARG A 112 11.57 10.32 4.04
CA ARG A 112 11.92 11.57 4.75
C ARG A 112 11.15 12.80 4.27
N ASN A 113 10.71 12.82 3.01
CA ASN A 113 9.98 13.93 2.40
C ASN A 113 8.46 13.72 2.40
N GLY A 114 7.97 12.72 3.14
CA GLY A 114 6.55 12.44 3.30
C GLY A 114 5.92 11.60 2.17
N TYR A 115 6.67 11.16 1.16
CA TYR A 115 6.13 10.28 0.12
C TYR A 115 5.99 8.85 0.62
N LEU A 116 4.87 8.23 0.29
CA LEU A 116 4.69 6.81 0.51
C LEU A 116 5.43 6.01 -0.56
N GLY A 117 6.04 4.94 -0.12
CA GLY A 117 6.74 4.00 -0.99
C GLY A 117 6.77 2.60 -0.43
N VAL A 118 7.21 1.65 -1.25
CA VAL A 118 7.50 0.28 -0.84
C VAL A 118 9.01 0.10 -0.69
N TYR A 119 9.43 -0.30 0.49
CA TYR A 119 10.84 -0.41 0.84
C TYR A 119 11.21 -1.86 1.11
N SER A 120 12.47 -2.18 0.84
CA SER A 120 13.00 -3.52 1.10
C SER A 120 12.74 -3.93 2.55
N ALA A 121 12.01 -5.00 2.75
CA ALA A 121 11.79 -5.55 4.08
C ALA A 121 13.08 -6.10 4.66
N ALA A 122 13.31 -5.91 5.95
CA ALA A 122 14.19 -6.78 6.70
C ALA A 122 13.71 -8.23 6.50
N LYS A 123 14.65 -9.19 6.38
CA LYS A 123 14.34 -10.61 6.08
C LYS A 123 13.15 -11.11 6.89
N PRO A 124 12.21 -11.85 6.27
CA PRO A 124 11.03 -12.36 6.96
C PRO A 124 11.46 -13.19 8.17
N ALA A 125 10.90 -12.87 9.34
CA ALA A 125 10.93 -13.82 10.43
C ALA A 125 10.17 -15.07 9.99
N ALA A 126 10.76 -16.24 10.13
CA ALA A 126 10.16 -17.50 9.72
C ALA A 126 8.80 -17.71 10.41
N GLY A 127 7.75 -17.80 9.63
CA GLY A 127 6.38 -18.13 10.03
C GLY A 127 5.50 -16.95 10.39
N CYS A 128 4.19 -17.13 10.24
CA CYS A 128 3.11 -16.16 10.54
C CYS A 128 3.00 -15.75 12.02
N LYS A 129 3.87 -16.24 12.88
CA LYS A 129 3.80 -15.98 14.33
C LYS A 129 4.32 -14.60 14.74
N LYS A 130 4.96 -13.88 13.83
CA LYS A 130 5.48 -12.52 14.05
C LYS A 130 5.33 -11.73 12.77
N GLY A 131 4.88 -10.48 12.88
CA GLY A 131 4.95 -9.52 11.78
C GLY A 131 6.39 -9.24 11.36
N ARG A 132 6.56 -8.49 10.29
CA ARG A 132 7.86 -8.22 9.67
C ARG A 132 8.65 -7.11 10.34
N GLY A 133 7.99 -6.36 11.25
CA GLY A 133 8.58 -5.22 11.95
C GLY A 133 8.59 -3.93 11.14
N GLY A 134 7.71 -3.83 10.14
CA GLY A 134 7.44 -2.58 9.41
C GLY A 134 6.68 -1.57 10.26
N PRO A 135 6.50 -0.34 9.78
CA PRO A 135 5.71 0.67 10.47
C PRO A 135 4.24 0.23 10.57
N LEU A 136 3.61 0.60 11.68
CA LEU A 136 2.21 0.25 11.95
C LEU A 136 1.30 1.40 11.56
N TRP A 137 0.40 1.13 10.64
CA TRP A 137 -0.59 2.06 10.07
C TRP A 137 -1.93 1.95 10.81
N ALA A 138 -2.67 3.05 10.94
CA ALA A 138 -4.09 2.98 11.27
C ALA A 138 -4.92 3.00 9.99
N LEU A 139 -6.01 2.24 9.98
CA LEU A 139 -7.05 2.24 8.95
C LEU A 139 -8.34 2.66 9.63
N ASP A 140 -8.55 3.99 9.71
CA ASP A 140 -9.75 4.53 10.33
C ASP A 140 -10.96 4.23 9.42
N GLY A 141 -12.03 3.73 10.00
CA GLY A 141 -13.23 3.28 9.27
C GLY A 141 -13.24 1.79 8.95
N LEU A 142 -12.18 1.03 9.30
CA LEU A 142 -12.10 -0.41 9.09
C LEU A 142 -12.19 -1.15 10.43
N ASN A 143 -13.13 -2.11 10.52
CA ASN A 143 -13.24 -3.02 11.66
C ASN A 143 -12.80 -4.43 11.25
N PRO A 144 -11.64 -4.93 11.74
CA PRO A 144 -11.11 -6.21 11.30
C PRO A 144 -11.96 -7.43 11.72
N TRP A 145 -12.83 -7.27 12.73
CA TRP A 145 -13.75 -8.34 13.14
C TRP A 145 -14.89 -8.57 12.14
N MET A 146 -15.20 -7.55 11.32
CA MET A 146 -16.33 -7.56 10.38
C MET A 146 -15.92 -7.94 8.95
N LEU A 147 -14.60 -8.12 8.70
CA LEU A 147 -14.11 -8.36 7.35
C LEU A 147 -14.42 -9.79 6.88
N GLU A 148 -14.99 -9.86 5.68
CA GLU A 148 -15.21 -11.11 4.95
C GLU A 148 -14.45 -11.11 3.61
N GLY A 149 -14.18 -12.31 3.08
CA GLY A 149 -13.56 -12.44 1.75
C GLY A 149 -14.45 -11.84 0.66
N GLY A 150 -13.83 -11.07 -0.24
CA GLY A 150 -14.54 -10.37 -1.34
C GLY A 150 -15.20 -9.06 -0.95
N GLU A 151 -15.18 -8.68 0.34
CA GLU A 151 -15.79 -7.44 0.82
C GLU A 151 -15.07 -6.19 0.31
N LYS A 152 -15.83 -5.10 0.17
CA LYS A 152 -15.36 -3.76 -0.16
C LYS A 152 -15.69 -2.80 0.96
N VAL A 153 -14.70 -2.47 1.79
CA VAL A 153 -14.86 -1.45 2.84
C VAL A 153 -14.51 -0.09 2.26
N ARG A 154 -15.47 0.82 2.26
CA ARG A 154 -15.33 2.19 1.74
C ARG A 154 -14.98 3.17 2.85
N ASP A 155 -14.58 4.37 2.45
CA ASP A 155 -14.35 5.53 3.31
C ASP A 155 -13.27 5.31 4.38
N VAL A 156 -12.29 4.45 4.04
CA VAL A 156 -11.16 4.17 4.92
C VAL A 156 -10.12 5.27 4.79
N THR A 157 -9.71 5.84 5.93
CA THR A 157 -8.56 6.75 6.02
C THR A 157 -7.31 5.98 6.42
N LEU A 158 -6.24 6.14 5.66
CA LEU A 158 -4.94 5.58 5.98
C LEU A 158 -4.12 6.61 6.76
N VAL A 159 -3.63 6.23 7.94
CA VAL A 159 -2.82 7.10 8.81
C VAL A 159 -1.47 6.46 9.06
N SER A 160 -0.39 7.20 8.81
CA SER A 160 0.98 6.71 8.97
C SER A 160 1.34 6.46 10.44
N ALA A 161 2.43 5.75 10.69
CA ALA A 161 2.97 5.54 12.03
C ALA A 161 3.35 6.86 12.73
N GLN A 162 3.57 7.92 11.97
CA GLN A 162 3.86 9.28 12.46
C GLN A 162 2.59 10.09 12.74
N GLY A 163 1.41 9.52 12.48
CA GLY A 163 0.12 10.18 12.69
C GLY A 163 -0.34 11.05 11.52
N GLY A 164 0.38 11.09 10.41
CA GLY A 164 -0.01 11.81 9.20
C GLY A 164 -1.08 11.07 8.42
N ARG A 165 -2.17 11.77 8.05
CA ARG A 165 -3.17 11.22 7.12
C ARG A 165 -2.60 11.14 5.72
N VAL A 166 -2.81 10.00 5.06
CA VAL A 166 -2.41 9.84 3.67
C VAL A 166 -3.28 10.70 2.77
N ARG A 167 -2.61 11.47 1.91
CA ARG A 167 -3.20 12.40 0.95
C ARG A 167 -2.69 12.12 -0.45
N ARG A 168 -3.49 12.52 -1.43
CA ARG A 168 -3.09 12.48 -2.82
C ARG A 168 -2.50 13.82 -3.23
N SER A 169 -1.26 13.82 -3.70
CA SER A 169 -0.54 15.00 -4.19
C SER A 169 -0.24 14.85 -5.67
N MET A 170 -0.70 15.80 -6.48
CA MET A 170 -0.38 15.83 -7.91
C MET A 170 0.90 16.65 -8.13
N GLU A 171 1.97 15.96 -8.49
CA GLU A 171 3.26 16.60 -8.76
C GLU A 171 3.78 16.13 -10.12
N ASN A 172 4.07 17.08 -11.02
CA ASN A 172 4.50 16.78 -12.38
C ASN A 172 3.58 15.79 -13.12
N TYR A 173 2.27 15.92 -12.93
CA TYR A 173 1.22 15.03 -13.46
C TYR A 173 1.17 13.62 -12.83
N PHE A 174 1.94 13.35 -11.75
CA PHE A 174 1.89 12.09 -11.02
C PHE A 174 1.08 12.22 -9.74
N PRO A 175 0.16 11.30 -9.49
CA PRO A 175 -0.65 11.25 -8.27
C PRO A 175 0.08 10.46 -7.18
N TYR A 176 1.07 11.08 -6.57
CA TYR A 176 1.77 10.52 -5.41
C TYR A 176 0.85 10.42 -4.20
N LEU A 177 1.17 9.50 -3.30
CA LEU A 177 0.62 9.45 -1.95
C LEU A 177 1.63 10.04 -0.98
N LYS A 178 1.15 10.93 -0.08
CA LYS A 178 1.96 11.61 0.94
C LYS A 178 1.21 11.64 2.26
N ASP A 179 1.92 11.68 3.38
CA ASP A 179 1.31 11.78 4.72
C ASP A 179 1.35 13.19 5.32
N ASN A 180 1.94 14.15 4.63
CA ASN A 180 2.17 15.50 5.15
C ASN A 180 1.43 16.60 4.38
N HIS A 181 1.20 16.46 3.07
CA HIS A 181 0.45 17.42 2.29
C HIS A 181 -0.25 16.81 1.08
N GLY A 182 -1.20 17.53 0.51
CA GLY A 182 -2.03 17.10 -0.61
C GLY A 182 -3.52 17.26 -0.32
N HIS A 183 -4.34 16.68 -1.19
CA HIS A 183 -5.78 16.62 -1.00
C HIS A 183 -6.14 15.40 -0.15
N ASP A 184 -7.03 15.57 0.81
CA ASP A 184 -7.55 14.49 1.63
C ASP A 184 -8.08 13.37 0.74
N THR A 185 -7.71 12.15 1.09
CA THR A 185 -7.97 10.97 0.26
C THR A 185 -8.57 9.90 1.12
N LEU A 186 -9.69 9.35 0.64
CA LEU A 186 -10.29 8.14 1.19
C LEU A 186 -9.94 6.95 0.30
N PHE A 187 -9.94 5.78 0.90
CA PHE A 187 -9.64 4.53 0.23
C PHE A 187 -10.83 3.56 0.31
N THR A 188 -10.94 2.73 -0.70
CA THR A 188 -11.69 1.49 -0.63
C THR A 188 -10.70 0.36 -0.46
N VAL A 189 -10.87 -0.42 0.60
CA VAL A 189 -10.16 -1.68 0.84
C VAL A 189 -10.98 -2.79 0.22
N GLN A 190 -10.46 -3.45 -0.82
CA GLN A 190 -11.10 -4.62 -1.42
C GLN A 190 -10.40 -5.88 -0.94
N VAL A 191 -11.06 -6.58 -0.02
CA VAL A 191 -10.54 -7.82 0.60
C VAL A 191 -10.50 -8.94 -0.45
N ALA A 192 -9.41 -9.71 -0.50
CA ALA A 192 -9.32 -10.85 -1.39
C ALA A 192 -10.31 -11.97 -0.99
N ASN A 193 -10.73 -12.80 -1.94
CA ASN A 193 -11.74 -13.84 -1.70
C ASN A 193 -11.27 -14.93 -0.71
N ASP A 194 -9.99 -15.22 -0.69
CA ASP A 194 -9.34 -16.13 0.27
C ASP A 194 -8.93 -15.46 1.59
N GLY A 195 -9.19 -14.22 1.68
CA GLY A 195 -9.18 -13.12 2.66
C GLY A 195 -8.37 -13.22 3.93
N LYS A 196 -8.16 -14.37 4.55
CA LYS A 196 -7.62 -14.45 5.92
C LYS A 196 -6.47 -15.46 6.10
N HIS A 197 -5.67 -15.65 5.06
CA HIS A 197 -4.51 -16.54 5.18
C HIS A 197 -3.21 -15.75 5.32
N CYS A 198 -2.41 -16.15 6.29
CA CYS A 198 -1.05 -15.67 6.38
C CYS A 198 -0.25 -16.23 5.18
N PRO A 199 0.43 -15.38 4.39
CA PRO A 199 1.08 -15.80 3.15
C PRO A 199 2.41 -16.54 3.34
N TRP A 200 2.88 -16.78 4.56
CA TRP A 200 4.14 -17.44 4.91
C TRP A 200 4.11 -18.26 6.20
#